data_418ce7bd8ee1c29060f8b6b61505b3a1
#
_entry.id   418ce7bd8ee1c29060f8b6b61505b3a1
#
_cell.length_a   1.000
_cell.length_b   1.000
_cell.length_c   1.000
_cell.angle_alpha   90.00
_cell.angle_beta   90.00
_cell.angle_gamma   90.00
#
_symmetry.space_group_name_H-M   'P 1'
#
loop_
_entity.id
_entity.type
_entity.pdbx_description
1 polymer ?
#
loop_
_entity_poly.entity_id
_entity_poly.type
_entity_poly.pdbx_seq_one_letter_code
_entity_poly.pdbx_strand_id
1 'polypeptide(L)'
;MCDVCPPLERHERQQETDRQRGVSSVLLKACKGCGRLIPQALTMCEQCEARQQSRHVTYNNTRRDPRAAEFYLSKEWRELRPVIMSVYEYVDIYALYVEHQLITLKDSDPIHHIIELEEDWEQRLNPLNLIPLSHRTHNTITALYKQSNASMKATQTQLRSLIDYHFKEAGGYEKVLCDRFLVAPPLFFGENSPRENQDAGE
;
A
#
# COMPACT_ATOMS: atom_id res chain seq x y z
N MET A 1 27.57 -41.63 -56.04
CA MET A 1 26.87 -40.42 -56.46
C MET A 1 25.99 -39.98 -55.32
N CYS A 2 26.45 -39.05 -54.53
CA CYS A 2 25.67 -38.49 -53.42
C CYS A 2 25.25 -37.10 -53.84
N ASP A 3 23.96 -36.94 -54.12
CA ASP A 3 23.40 -35.67 -54.49
C ASP A 3 23.26 -34.78 -53.28
N VAL A 4 24.13 -33.79 -53.28
CA VAL A 4 23.96 -32.38 -53.03
C VAL A 4 22.95 -31.99 -51.92
N CYS A 5 23.51 -31.59 -50.79
CA CYS A 5 22.84 -30.70 -49.83
C CYS A 5 22.35 -29.44 -50.55
N PRO A 6 21.09 -29.01 -50.38
CA PRO A 6 20.63 -27.72 -50.89
C PRO A 6 21.15 -26.60 -49.97
N PRO A 7 21.34 -25.43 -50.52
CA PRO A 7 22.33 -24.47 -50.13
C PRO A 7 21.91 -23.53 -49.01
N LEU A 8 22.91 -23.13 -48.26
CA LEU A 8 22.97 -22.01 -47.27
C LEU A 8 22.41 -20.67 -47.82
N GLU A 9 22.24 -20.54 -49.13
CA GLU A 9 21.80 -19.31 -49.79
C GLU A 9 20.37 -18.86 -49.45
N ARG A 10 19.50 -19.73 -48.93
CA ARG A 10 18.14 -19.36 -48.52
C ARG A 10 18.13 -18.64 -47.17
N HIS A 11 19.00 -18.99 -46.26
CA HIS A 11 19.14 -18.35 -44.99
C HIS A 11 19.75 -16.96 -45.09
N GLU A 12 20.72 -16.78 -45.98
CA GLU A 12 21.38 -15.48 -46.17
C GLU A 12 20.45 -14.49 -46.86
N ARG A 13 19.63 -14.93 -47.81
CA ARG A 13 18.63 -14.08 -48.49
C ARG A 13 17.51 -13.64 -47.52
N GLN A 14 17.13 -14.51 -46.59
CA GLN A 14 16.12 -14.16 -45.59
C GLN A 14 16.69 -13.12 -44.58
N GLN A 15 17.96 -13.29 -44.19
CA GLN A 15 18.63 -12.32 -43.30
C GLN A 15 18.86 -10.96 -44.00
N GLU A 16 19.14 -10.94 -45.29
CA GLU A 16 19.32 -9.72 -46.07
C GLU A 16 18.01 -8.95 -46.25
N THR A 17 16.90 -9.67 -46.50
CA THR A 17 15.56 -9.05 -46.59
C THR A 17 15.07 -8.53 -45.24
N ASP A 18 15.43 -9.14 -44.11
CA ASP A 18 15.08 -8.70 -42.79
C ASP A 18 15.93 -7.47 -42.35
N ARG A 19 17.21 -7.39 -42.79
CA ARG A 19 18.03 -6.20 -42.62
C ARG A 19 17.50 -4.99 -43.42
N GLN A 20 16.98 -5.20 -44.62
CA GLN A 20 16.44 -4.14 -45.46
C GLN A 20 15.06 -3.63 -44.99
N ARG A 21 14.33 -4.42 -44.19
CA ARG A 21 13.05 -4.03 -43.60
C ARG A 21 13.19 -3.23 -42.31
N GLY A 22 14.41 -2.97 -41.81
CA GLY A 22 14.62 -2.22 -40.57
C GLY A 22 13.94 -2.85 -39.35
N VAL A 23 13.77 -4.20 -39.34
CA VAL A 23 13.24 -4.92 -38.19
C VAL A 23 14.32 -4.90 -37.12
N SER A 24 14.30 -3.84 -36.34
CA SER A 24 14.99 -3.83 -35.06
C SER A 24 14.56 -5.10 -34.32
N SER A 25 15.52 -5.93 -33.88
CA SER A 25 15.25 -7.13 -33.09
C SER A 25 14.65 -6.71 -31.75
N VAL A 26 13.33 -6.51 -31.74
CA VAL A 26 12.61 -6.15 -30.52
C VAL A 26 12.67 -7.35 -29.59
N LEU A 27 13.41 -7.23 -28.50
CA LEU A 27 13.41 -8.23 -27.45
C LEU A 27 12.00 -8.37 -26.91
N LEU A 28 11.48 -9.61 -26.88
CA LEU A 28 10.15 -9.93 -26.44
C LEU A 28 10.17 -10.56 -25.04
N LYS A 29 9.13 -10.31 -24.26
CA LYS A 29 8.87 -10.98 -22.98
C LYS A 29 7.40 -11.36 -22.86
N ALA A 30 7.08 -12.23 -21.90
CA ALA A 30 5.70 -12.60 -21.62
C ALA A 30 4.94 -11.47 -20.95
N CYS A 31 3.72 -11.19 -21.42
CA CYS A 31 2.77 -10.30 -20.78
C CYS A 31 2.40 -10.83 -19.39
N LYS A 32 2.47 -10.01 -18.35
CA LYS A 32 2.12 -10.41 -16.97
C LYS A 32 0.65 -10.86 -16.82
N GLY A 33 -0.24 -10.40 -17.68
CA GLY A 33 -1.67 -10.70 -17.57
C GLY A 33 -2.12 -11.95 -18.32
N CYS A 34 -1.54 -12.26 -19.51
CA CYS A 34 -2.02 -13.34 -20.35
C CYS A 34 -0.92 -14.23 -20.97
N GLY A 35 0.35 -13.95 -20.67
CA GLY A 35 1.49 -14.70 -21.21
C GLY A 35 1.84 -14.43 -22.68
N ARG A 36 1.06 -13.64 -23.43
CA ARG A 36 1.37 -13.29 -24.82
C ARG A 36 2.72 -12.56 -24.89
N LEU A 37 3.50 -12.84 -25.94
CA LEU A 37 4.74 -12.13 -26.20
C LEU A 37 4.47 -10.66 -26.55
N ILE A 38 5.18 -9.78 -25.86
CA ILE A 38 5.10 -8.31 -26.00
C ILE A 38 6.51 -7.73 -26.02
N PRO A 39 6.72 -6.53 -26.58
CA PRO A 39 8.00 -5.83 -26.49
C PRO A 39 8.49 -5.70 -25.04
N GLN A 40 9.79 -5.86 -24.84
CA GLN A 40 10.40 -5.87 -23.50
C GLN A 40 10.13 -4.56 -22.71
N ALA A 41 9.92 -3.46 -23.39
CA ALA A 41 9.57 -2.17 -22.78
C ALA A 41 8.18 -2.16 -22.12
N LEU A 42 7.24 -3.00 -22.57
CA LEU A 42 5.87 -3.05 -22.07
C LEU A 42 5.75 -4.08 -20.94
N THR A 43 4.96 -3.79 -19.93
CA THR A 43 4.68 -4.72 -18.81
C THR A 43 3.52 -5.65 -19.12
N MET A 44 2.52 -5.14 -19.84
CA MET A 44 1.32 -5.87 -20.26
C MET A 44 0.96 -5.53 -21.71
N CYS A 45 0.20 -6.39 -22.37
CA CYS A 45 -0.39 -6.07 -23.66
C CYS A 45 -1.59 -5.14 -23.47
N GLU A 46 -1.93 -4.38 -24.50
CA GLU A 46 -3.02 -3.41 -24.51
C GLU A 46 -4.35 -3.98 -23.96
N GLN A 47 -4.70 -5.20 -24.36
CA GLN A 47 -5.94 -5.85 -23.89
C GLN A 47 -5.91 -6.14 -22.37
N CYS A 48 -4.76 -6.54 -21.83
CA CYS A 48 -4.63 -6.77 -20.38
C CYS A 48 -4.62 -5.47 -19.60
N GLU A 49 -4.00 -4.44 -20.14
CA GLU A 49 -3.97 -3.09 -19.57
C GLU A 49 -5.38 -2.48 -19.55
N ALA A 50 -6.11 -2.52 -20.64
CA ALA A 50 -7.50 -2.08 -20.73
C ALA A 50 -8.42 -2.84 -19.76
N ARG A 51 -8.22 -4.18 -19.62
CA ARG A 51 -8.96 -5.00 -18.64
C ARG A 51 -8.65 -4.60 -17.20
N GLN A 52 -7.39 -4.29 -16.91
CA GLN A 52 -6.98 -3.82 -15.58
C GLN A 52 -7.58 -2.46 -15.28
N GLN A 53 -7.51 -1.51 -16.20
CA GLN A 53 -8.13 -0.18 -16.08
C GLN A 53 -9.65 -0.29 -15.87
N SER A 54 -10.34 -1.12 -16.67
CA SER A 54 -11.78 -1.36 -16.51
C SER A 54 -12.13 -1.91 -15.12
N ARG A 55 -11.33 -2.84 -14.57
CA ARG A 55 -11.54 -3.36 -13.21
C ARG A 55 -11.35 -2.27 -12.16
N HIS A 56 -10.36 -1.41 -12.30
CA HIS A 56 -10.13 -0.29 -11.38
C HIS A 56 -11.28 0.72 -11.43
N VAL A 57 -11.75 1.07 -12.62
CA VAL A 57 -12.89 1.98 -12.80
C VAL A 57 -14.15 1.37 -12.19
N THR A 58 -14.44 0.10 -12.46
CA THR A 58 -15.60 -0.59 -11.89
C THR A 58 -15.52 -0.66 -10.37
N TYR A 59 -14.35 -1.01 -9.80
CA TYR A 59 -14.15 -1.05 -8.35
C TYR A 59 -14.36 0.32 -7.72
N ASN A 60 -13.78 1.37 -8.29
CA ASN A 60 -13.93 2.73 -7.77
C ASN A 60 -15.39 3.21 -7.82
N ASN A 61 -16.12 2.87 -8.89
CA ASN A 61 -17.50 3.33 -9.09
C ASN A 61 -18.53 2.53 -8.30
N THR A 62 -18.26 1.26 -7.97
CA THR A 62 -19.29 0.36 -7.41
C THR A 62 -19.00 -0.10 -5.98
N ARG A 63 -17.74 -0.04 -5.53
CA ARG A 63 -17.33 -0.62 -4.24
C ARG A 63 -16.60 0.35 -3.32
N ARG A 64 -16.10 1.48 -3.83
CA ARG A 64 -15.39 2.44 -3.01
C ARG A 64 -16.40 3.38 -2.37
N ASP A 65 -16.35 3.52 -1.05
CA ASP A 65 -17.10 4.56 -0.34
C ASP A 65 -16.66 5.94 -0.86
N PRO A 66 -17.58 6.75 -1.44
CA PRO A 66 -17.26 8.08 -1.95
C PRO A 66 -16.69 9.00 -0.84
N ARG A 67 -17.20 8.89 0.39
CA ARG A 67 -16.74 9.66 1.54
C ARG A 67 -15.30 9.35 1.89
N ALA A 68 -14.92 8.06 1.90
CA ALA A 68 -13.53 7.65 2.10
C ALA A 68 -12.63 8.09 0.94
N ALA A 69 -13.13 8.05 -0.31
CA ALA A 69 -12.37 8.51 -1.47
C ALA A 69 -12.05 10.01 -1.40
N GLU A 70 -13.03 10.84 -1.01
CA GLU A 70 -12.87 12.28 -0.79
C GLU A 70 -11.90 12.57 0.35
N PHE A 71 -12.02 11.84 1.46
CA PHE A 71 -11.12 11.95 2.61
C PHE A 71 -9.65 11.77 2.21
N TYR A 72 -9.31 10.72 1.46
CA TYR A 72 -7.92 10.48 1.03
C TYR A 72 -7.38 11.55 0.07
N LEU A 73 -8.24 12.40 -0.51
CA LEU A 73 -7.86 13.54 -1.33
C LEU A 73 -7.84 14.86 -0.54
N SER A 74 -8.29 14.86 0.71
CA SER A 74 -8.38 16.05 1.54
C SER A 74 -7.00 16.65 1.85
N LYS A 75 -6.99 17.94 2.16
CA LYS A 75 -5.77 18.65 2.55
C LYS A 75 -5.22 18.08 3.86
N GLU A 76 -6.08 17.85 4.82
CA GLU A 76 -5.76 17.35 6.15
C GLU A 76 -5.05 15.99 6.08
N TRP A 77 -5.57 15.07 5.26
CA TRP A 77 -4.93 13.78 5.06
C TRP A 77 -3.55 13.91 4.39
N ARG A 78 -3.43 14.77 3.37
CA ARG A 78 -2.15 14.98 2.67
C ARG A 78 -1.08 15.61 3.54
N GLU A 79 -1.46 16.41 4.53
CA GLU A 79 -0.54 17.00 5.50
C GLU A 79 -0.18 16.00 6.62
N LEU A 80 -1.13 15.21 7.11
CA LEU A 80 -0.92 14.23 8.18
C LEU A 80 -0.07 13.04 7.71
N ARG A 81 -0.32 12.53 6.51
CA ARG A 81 0.33 11.33 5.98
C ARG A 81 1.87 11.32 6.07
N PRO A 82 2.60 12.34 5.56
CA PRO A 82 4.06 12.36 5.64
C PRO A 82 4.57 12.45 7.08
N VAL A 83 3.81 13.05 7.97
CA VAL A 83 4.16 13.13 9.38
C VAL A 83 4.11 11.73 10.02
N ILE A 84 3.04 10.98 9.80
CA ILE A 84 2.93 9.60 10.29
C ILE A 84 4.09 8.75 9.74
N MET A 85 4.39 8.82 8.45
CA MET A 85 5.53 8.11 7.85
C MET A 85 6.86 8.46 8.55
N SER A 86 7.09 9.75 8.80
CA SER A 86 8.29 10.24 9.48
C SER A 86 8.38 9.80 10.95
N VAL A 87 7.26 9.78 11.68
CA VAL A 87 7.22 9.35 13.09
C VAL A 87 7.66 7.90 13.25
N TYR A 88 7.26 7.04 12.32
CA TYR A 88 7.69 5.63 12.27
C TYR A 88 9.03 5.41 11.54
N GLU A 89 9.74 6.50 11.19
CA GLU A 89 11.04 6.44 10.51
C GLU A 89 11.02 5.60 9.22
N TYR A 90 9.86 5.57 8.55
CA TYR A 90 9.63 4.75 7.36
C TYR A 90 9.86 3.26 7.59
N VAL A 91 9.60 2.75 8.78
CA VAL A 91 9.72 1.32 9.12
C VAL A 91 8.35 0.67 9.27
N ASP A 92 8.18 -0.50 8.65
CA ASP A 92 7.05 -1.39 8.89
C ASP A 92 7.27 -2.15 10.20
N ILE A 93 6.71 -1.63 11.30
CA ILE A 93 6.92 -2.22 12.64
C ILE A 93 6.24 -3.59 12.80
N TYR A 94 5.18 -3.89 12.02
CA TYR A 94 4.58 -5.23 12.04
C TYR A 94 5.54 -6.24 11.39
N ALA A 95 6.07 -5.93 10.23
CA ALA A 95 7.08 -6.77 9.59
C ALA A 95 8.31 -6.94 10.48
N LEU A 96 8.76 -5.88 11.16
CA LEU A 96 9.91 -5.91 12.04
C LEU A 96 9.72 -6.85 13.23
N TYR A 97 8.63 -6.70 13.99
CA TYR A 97 8.45 -7.40 15.26
C TYR A 97 7.70 -8.73 15.14
N VAL A 98 6.82 -8.89 14.14
CA VAL A 98 6.03 -10.11 13.95
C VAL A 98 6.64 -11.05 12.92
N GLU A 99 7.15 -10.50 11.82
CA GLU A 99 7.75 -11.30 10.74
C GLU A 99 9.27 -11.37 10.80
N HIS A 100 9.90 -10.62 11.72
CA HIS A 100 11.36 -10.49 11.88
C HIS A 100 12.06 -10.03 10.58
N GLN A 101 11.41 -9.11 9.86
CA GLN A 101 11.89 -8.53 8.60
C GLN A 101 11.95 -7.02 8.69
N LEU A 102 13.13 -6.44 8.47
CA LEU A 102 13.26 -4.99 8.34
C LEU A 102 12.80 -4.57 6.94
N ILE A 103 11.67 -3.89 6.87
CA ILE A 103 11.12 -3.35 5.63
C ILE A 103 11.09 -1.83 5.72
N THR A 104 11.82 -1.17 4.82
CA THR A 104 11.78 0.29 4.68
C THR A 104 10.62 0.67 3.76
N LEU A 105 9.77 1.55 4.24
CA LEU A 105 8.58 2.04 3.55
C LEU A 105 8.92 3.16 2.56
N LYS A 106 8.04 3.35 1.57
CA LYS A 106 8.07 4.44 0.60
C LYS A 106 6.86 5.35 0.84
N ASP A 107 6.92 6.58 0.35
CA ASP A 107 5.77 7.50 0.42
C ASP A 107 4.49 6.94 -0.22
N SER A 108 4.60 5.99 -1.14
CA SER A 108 3.45 5.33 -1.77
C SER A 108 2.85 4.20 -0.95
N ASP A 109 3.53 3.72 0.11
CA ASP A 109 3.05 2.60 0.92
C ASP A 109 1.84 3.01 1.77
N PRO A 110 0.90 2.13 2.05
CA PRO A 110 -0.34 2.47 2.74
C PRO A 110 -0.11 2.85 4.21
N ILE A 111 -0.95 3.76 4.71
CA ILE A 111 -1.18 3.95 6.13
C ILE A 111 -2.51 3.30 6.46
N HIS A 112 -2.48 2.36 7.38
CA HIS A 112 -3.63 1.58 7.81
C HIS A 112 -4.32 2.25 9.00
N HIS A 113 -5.65 2.33 8.97
CA HIS A 113 -6.46 2.73 10.10
C HIS A 113 -6.73 1.50 10.97
N ILE A 114 -6.27 1.49 12.22
CA ILE A 114 -6.46 0.37 13.16
C ILE A 114 -7.95 0.16 13.43
N ILE A 115 -8.69 1.23 13.71
CA ILE A 115 -10.16 1.27 13.65
C ILE A 115 -10.51 1.77 12.25
N GLU A 116 -11.15 0.93 11.44
CA GLU A 116 -11.48 1.26 10.05
C GLU A 116 -12.44 2.46 9.95
N LEU A 117 -12.37 3.20 8.84
CA LEU A 117 -13.22 4.38 8.61
C LEU A 117 -14.73 4.07 8.69
N GLU A 118 -15.11 2.84 8.30
CA GLU A 118 -16.49 2.36 8.36
C GLU A 118 -16.93 2.08 9.80
N GLU A 119 -15.99 1.74 10.70
CA GLU A 119 -16.25 1.46 12.12
C GLU A 119 -16.38 2.75 12.93
N ASP A 120 -15.45 3.69 12.74
CA ASP A 120 -15.46 5.00 13.42
C ASP A 120 -14.81 6.08 12.54
N TRP A 121 -15.66 6.88 11.92
CA TRP A 121 -15.22 7.97 11.04
C TRP A 121 -14.45 9.07 11.78
N GLU A 122 -14.71 9.30 13.05
CA GLU A 122 -14.07 10.38 13.82
C GLU A 122 -12.59 10.06 14.07
N GLN A 123 -12.21 8.81 14.01
CA GLN A 123 -10.82 8.37 14.14
C GLN A 123 -9.97 8.54 12.86
N ARG A 124 -10.54 9.07 11.78
CA ARG A 124 -9.88 9.13 10.45
C ARG A 124 -8.59 9.92 10.42
N LEU A 125 -8.48 10.95 11.26
CA LEU A 125 -7.28 11.79 11.38
C LEU A 125 -6.57 11.63 12.75
N ASN A 126 -7.01 10.70 13.59
CA ASN A 126 -6.36 10.44 14.85
C ASN A 126 -5.02 9.72 14.62
N PRO A 127 -3.85 10.35 14.92
CA PRO A 127 -2.55 9.72 14.75
C PRO A 127 -2.42 8.40 15.51
N LEU A 128 -3.07 8.26 16.68
CA LEU A 128 -3.06 7.04 17.49
C LEU A 128 -3.81 5.86 16.83
N ASN A 129 -4.56 6.15 15.77
CA ASN A 129 -5.27 5.17 14.97
C ASN A 129 -4.56 4.81 13.65
N LEU A 130 -3.38 5.36 13.41
CA LEU A 130 -2.67 5.27 12.14
C LEU A 130 -1.34 4.53 12.27
N ILE A 131 -1.12 3.54 11.41
CA ILE A 131 0.12 2.78 11.33
C ILE A 131 0.55 2.61 9.87
N PRO A 132 1.77 3.03 9.51
CA PRO A 132 2.28 2.84 8.16
C PRO A 132 2.75 1.38 7.98
N LEU A 133 2.40 0.79 6.86
CA LEU A 133 2.66 -0.62 6.55
C LEU A 133 3.10 -0.78 5.10
N SER A 134 3.90 -1.78 4.81
CA SER A 134 4.14 -2.20 3.42
C SER A 134 2.84 -2.72 2.78
N HIS A 135 2.74 -2.67 1.46
CA HIS A 135 1.59 -3.25 0.74
C HIS A 135 1.36 -4.73 1.10
N ARG A 136 2.43 -5.49 1.33
CA ARG A 136 2.34 -6.89 1.73
C ARG A 136 1.70 -7.03 3.11
N THR A 137 2.23 -6.33 4.10
CA THR A 137 1.72 -6.36 5.48
C THR A 137 0.29 -5.84 5.56
N HIS A 138 -0.02 -4.74 4.87
CA HIS A 138 -1.37 -4.21 4.79
C HIS A 138 -2.38 -5.22 4.24
N ASN A 139 -2.01 -5.98 3.20
CA ASN A 139 -2.86 -7.03 2.65
C ASN A 139 -3.07 -8.18 3.66
N THR A 140 -2.04 -8.56 4.40
CA THR A 140 -2.12 -9.57 5.47
C THR A 140 -3.09 -9.13 6.57
N ILE A 141 -2.95 -7.91 7.07
CA ILE A 141 -3.81 -7.35 8.12
C ILE A 141 -5.26 -7.22 7.62
N THR A 142 -5.46 -6.72 6.40
CA THR A 142 -6.80 -6.63 5.80
C THR A 142 -7.45 -8.02 5.65
N ALA A 143 -6.68 -9.05 5.35
CA ALA A 143 -7.18 -10.41 5.30
C ALA A 143 -7.61 -10.93 6.70
N LEU A 144 -6.84 -10.63 7.74
CA LEU A 144 -7.17 -10.96 9.13
C LEU A 144 -8.46 -10.26 9.59
N TYR A 145 -8.64 -8.98 9.24
CA TYR A 145 -9.87 -8.21 9.55
C TYR A 145 -11.12 -8.85 8.92
N LYS A 146 -10.98 -9.38 7.70
CA LYS A 146 -12.09 -10.01 6.98
C LYS A 146 -12.43 -11.42 7.42
N GLN A 147 -11.59 -12.08 8.22
CA GLN A 147 -11.86 -13.45 8.70
C GLN A 147 -13.05 -13.52 9.66
N SER A 148 -13.05 -12.65 10.66
CA SER A 148 -14.12 -12.55 11.65
C SER A 148 -13.96 -11.29 12.50
N ASN A 149 -15.03 -10.87 13.17
CA ASN A 149 -14.96 -9.75 14.12
C ASN A 149 -13.97 -10.02 15.26
N ALA A 150 -13.89 -11.27 15.76
CA ALA A 150 -12.92 -11.66 16.79
C ALA A 150 -11.47 -11.52 16.27
N SER A 151 -11.19 -11.98 15.04
CA SER A 151 -9.88 -11.82 14.40
C SER A 151 -9.52 -10.34 14.22
N MET A 152 -10.47 -9.52 13.75
CA MET A 152 -10.29 -8.08 13.61
C MET A 152 -9.91 -7.43 14.95
N LYS A 153 -10.67 -7.66 16.01
CA LYS A 153 -10.41 -7.08 17.35
C LYS A 153 -9.07 -7.56 17.93
N ALA A 154 -8.73 -8.83 17.76
CA ALA A 154 -7.42 -9.36 18.17
C ALA A 154 -6.28 -8.67 17.42
N THR A 155 -6.43 -8.47 16.12
CA THR A 155 -5.43 -7.77 15.28
C THR A 155 -5.31 -6.30 15.67
N GLN A 156 -6.43 -5.60 15.92
CA GLN A 156 -6.42 -4.21 16.41
C GLN A 156 -5.65 -4.11 17.74
N THR A 157 -5.88 -5.02 18.68
CA THR A 157 -5.17 -5.08 19.95
C THR A 157 -3.68 -5.34 19.74
N GLN A 158 -3.31 -6.27 18.86
CA GLN A 158 -1.92 -6.56 18.52
C GLN A 158 -1.21 -5.33 17.93
N LEU A 159 -1.84 -4.63 16.99
CA LEU A 159 -1.25 -3.43 16.39
C LEU A 159 -1.00 -2.33 17.43
N ARG A 160 -1.93 -2.10 18.35
CA ARG A 160 -1.74 -1.15 19.45
C ARG A 160 -0.58 -1.54 20.36
N SER A 161 -0.49 -2.82 20.76
CA SER A 161 0.62 -3.32 21.57
C SER A 161 1.97 -3.18 20.88
N LEU A 162 2.03 -3.34 19.54
CA LEU A 162 3.25 -3.12 18.77
C LEU A 162 3.67 -1.64 18.76
N ILE A 163 2.72 -0.72 18.65
CA ILE A 163 2.98 0.73 18.73
C ILE A 163 3.53 1.07 20.11
N ASP A 164 2.86 0.62 21.17
CA ASP A 164 3.31 0.86 22.54
C ASP A 164 4.72 0.32 22.79
N TYR A 165 5.00 -0.89 22.29
CA TYR A 165 6.32 -1.50 22.41
C TYR A 165 7.39 -0.72 21.63
N HIS A 166 7.10 -0.32 20.39
CA HIS A 166 8.04 0.39 19.53
C HIS A 166 8.48 1.74 20.10
N PHE A 167 7.54 2.47 20.69
CA PHE A 167 7.80 3.81 21.23
C PHE A 167 8.11 3.84 22.74
N LYS A 168 8.20 2.69 23.39
CA LYS A 168 8.42 2.60 24.85
C LYS A 168 9.64 3.37 25.33
N GLU A 169 10.79 3.18 24.69
CA GLU A 169 12.05 3.82 25.08
C GLU A 169 12.07 5.33 24.76
N ALA A 170 11.23 5.78 23.84
CA ALA A 170 11.06 7.20 23.53
C ALA A 170 10.07 7.93 24.47
N GLY A 171 9.55 7.23 25.49
CA GLY A 171 8.58 7.76 26.44
C GLY A 171 7.13 7.63 26.02
N GLY A 172 6.85 6.76 25.04
CA GLY A 172 5.53 6.48 24.48
C GLY A 172 5.21 7.22 23.19
N TYR A 173 4.25 6.68 22.45
CA TYR A 173 3.88 7.21 21.12
C TYR A 173 3.32 8.65 21.17
N GLU A 174 2.48 8.95 22.16
CA GLU A 174 1.94 10.30 22.36
C GLU A 174 3.04 11.33 22.55
N LYS A 175 4.05 11.01 23.37
CA LYS A 175 5.19 11.91 23.58
C LYS A 175 5.97 12.14 22.28
N VAL A 176 6.25 11.09 21.51
CA VAL A 176 6.94 11.21 20.23
C VAL A 176 6.13 12.06 19.23
N LEU A 177 4.81 11.90 19.23
CA LEU A 177 3.93 12.77 18.44
C LEU A 177 4.04 14.23 18.89
N CYS A 178 3.97 14.52 20.19
CA CYS A 178 4.12 15.87 20.71
C CYS A 178 5.49 16.47 20.36
N ASP A 179 6.56 15.73 20.55
CA ASP A 179 7.93 16.20 20.28
C ASP A 179 8.18 16.51 18.79
N ARG A 180 7.59 15.72 17.90
CA ARG A 180 7.70 15.92 16.44
C ARG A 180 6.68 16.90 15.86
N PHE A 181 5.56 17.07 16.54
CA PHE A 181 4.52 18.05 16.20
C PHE A 181 4.68 19.38 16.96
N LEU A 182 5.84 19.75 17.45
CA LEU A 182 6.09 21.00 18.21
C LEU A 182 5.55 22.28 17.56
N VAL A 183 4.80 22.15 16.46
CA VAL A 183 3.89 23.10 15.86
C VAL A 183 2.57 22.39 15.54
N ALA A 184 1.95 21.73 16.52
CA ALA A 184 0.65 21.10 16.30
C ALA A 184 -0.43 22.17 16.19
N PRO A 185 -1.23 22.19 15.12
CA PRO A 185 -2.48 22.91 15.17
C PRO A 185 -3.39 22.26 16.23
N PRO A 186 -4.16 23.05 17.01
CA PRO A 186 -4.98 22.58 18.14
C PRO A 186 -6.18 21.70 17.75
N LEU A 187 -6.18 21.13 16.54
CA LEU A 187 -7.31 20.38 15.98
C LEU A 187 -7.29 18.88 16.29
N PHE A 188 -6.20 18.35 16.88
CA PHE A 188 -6.06 16.90 17.07
C PHE A 188 -6.43 16.40 18.46
N PHE A 189 -6.49 17.27 19.46
CA PHE A 189 -6.90 16.92 20.81
C PHE A 189 -8.31 17.47 21.07
N GLY A 190 -9.32 16.91 20.41
CA GLY A 190 -10.70 17.10 20.82
C GLY A 190 -10.84 16.62 22.27
N GLU A 191 -11.30 17.50 23.14
CA GLU A 191 -11.59 17.24 24.55
C GLU A 191 -12.57 16.05 24.68
N ASN A 192 -12.03 14.85 24.84
CA ASN A 192 -12.74 13.68 25.35
C ASN A 192 -11.95 13.10 26.51
N SER A 193 -11.78 13.94 27.56
CA SER A 193 -11.55 13.40 28.90
C SER A 193 -12.84 12.75 29.39
N PRO A 194 -12.79 11.51 29.91
CA PRO A 194 -13.94 10.96 30.62
C PRO A 194 -14.26 11.87 31.79
N ARG A 195 -15.46 12.44 31.83
CA ARG A 195 -15.94 13.11 33.05
C ARG A 195 -16.04 12.03 34.11
N GLU A 196 -15.16 12.10 35.09
CA GLU A 196 -15.36 11.40 36.37
C GLU A 196 -16.68 11.90 36.94
N ASN A 197 -17.67 11.00 37.00
CA ASN A 197 -18.86 11.20 37.80
C ASN A 197 -18.44 11.18 39.26
N GLN A 198 -18.27 12.37 39.82
CA GLN A 198 -18.32 12.57 41.27
C GLN A 198 -19.80 12.66 41.64
N ASP A 199 -20.46 11.54 41.78
CA ASP A 199 -21.64 11.46 42.65
C ASP A 199 -21.15 11.28 44.09
N ALA A 200 -20.98 12.44 44.77
CA ALA A 200 -20.90 12.49 46.22
C ALA A 200 -22.33 12.37 46.72
N GLY A 201 -22.55 11.40 47.61
CA GLY A 201 -23.79 11.20 48.27
C GLY A 201 -24.16 12.30 49.29
N GLU A 202 -25.42 12.45 49.51
CA GLU A 202 -26.11 12.71 50.78
C GLU A 202 -27.41 11.92 50.81
#